data_9a4bad06d7bb7d0b94e6263bc6b41405
#
_entry.id   9a4bad06d7bb7d0b94e6263bc6b41405
#
_cell.length_a   1.000
_cell.length_b   1.000
_cell.length_c   1.000
_cell.angle_alpha   90.00
_cell.angle_beta   90.00
_cell.angle_gamma   90.00
#
_symmetry.space_group_name_H-M   'P 1'
#
loop_
_entity.id
_entity.type
_entity.pdbx_description
1 polymer ?
#
loop_
_entity_poly.entity_id
_entity_poly.type
_entity_poly.pdbx_seq_one_letter_code
_entity_poly.pdbx_strand_id
1 'polypeptide(L)'
;INLICGGQPCKGFSTIGQNNHQDQRNFLFWEFLRIIEGLSPDYVIMENVTGLLSRRNEATLKVILDSFTKIGYRVDIKVLSAHHYGVPEKRRRTILLANRFQVKNLYPEILFSDPEEEEENVSLPRTVGWAFHHLKTDGDQIFNHDLEKAQIANPLEKKRLSYIPEGGSIRYEKDQKTYLPPELWFDVDWDKLLERRFREAKLRRLDRAACAGTINTSRTTFYHPTEDRYLTAREAAAIQSFPANYVFCGTVTQQWRQIGNAVPPLMAKAIGQAILKLDREKERMEKAVDFPEIDAARSRAFSYRRQKKETFKSVQLELFCN
;
A
#
# COMPACT_ATOMS: atom_id res chain seq x y z
N ILE A 1 3.19 7.68 28.23
CA ILE A 1 3.32 7.38 26.77
C ILE A 1 2.17 8.07 26.07
N ASN A 2 2.49 8.96 25.11
CA ASN A 2 1.46 9.77 24.47
C ASN A 2 0.90 9.13 23.21
N LEU A 3 1.68 8.28 22.51
CA LEU A 3 1.30 7.66 21.26
C LEU A 3 1.74 6.20 21.22
N ILE A 4 0.83 5.32 20.77
CA ILE A 4 1.13 3.93 20.39
C ILE A 4 0.75 3.71 18.93
N CYS A 5 1.66 3.06 18.18
CA CYS A 5 1.44 2.69 16.77
C CYS A 5 1.47 1.17 16.61
N GLY A 6 0.56 0.61 15.80
CA GLY A 6 0.55 -0.81 15.49
C GLY A 6 0.08 -1.12 14.07
N GLY A 7 0.62 -2.21 13.50
CA GLY A 7 0.26 -2.75 12.19
C GLY A 7 -0.01 -4.26 12.27
N GLN A 8 -0.76 -4.68 13.28
CA GLN A 8 -1.05 -6.09 13.52
C GLN A 8 -1.91 -6.71 12.41
N PRO A 9 -1.63 -7.97 12.00
CA PRO A 9 -2.39 -8.63 10.97
C PRO A 9 -3.81 -8.96 11.45
N CYS A 10 -4.82 -8.55 10.66
CA CYS A 10 -6.24 -8.81 10.96
C CYS A 10 -6.83 -9.97 10.14
N LYS A 11 -6.01 -10.89 9.61
CA LYS A 11 -6.47 -11.99 8.74
C LYS A 11 -7.34 -13.05 9.46
N GLY A 12 -7.25 -13.15 10.77
CA GLY A 12 -7.93 -14.16 11.56
C GLY A 12 -9.39 -13.83 11.92
N PHE A 13 -9.78 -12.58 11.80
CA PHE A 13 -11.14 -12.17 12.20
C PHE A 13 -12.25 -12.61 11.21
N SER A 14 -11.93 -13.06 9.99
CA SER A 14 -12.90 -13.46 8.99
C SER A 14 -13.69 -14.76 9.34
N THR A 15 -13.36 -15.41 10.44
CA THR A 15 -14.03 -16.61 10.96
C THR A 15 -14.84 -16.35 12.23
N ILE A 16 -15.01 -15.11 12.68
CA ILE A 16 -15.72 -14.75 13.91
C ILE A 16 -17.26 -14.75 13.71
N GLY A 17 -17.81 -15.72 12.95
CA GLY A 17 -19.23 -16.08 13.12
C GLY A 17 -19.51 -16.86 14.44
N GLN A 18 -18.49 -17.21 15.20
CA GLN A 18 -18.58 -18.03 16.42
C GLN A 18 -17.65 -17.51 17.52
N ASN A 19 -17.71 -16.25 17.92
CA ASN A 19 -17.07 -15.73 19.15
C ASN A 19 -15.83 -16.51 19.67
N ASN A 20 -14.97 -17.00 18.78
CA ASN A 20 -13.84 -17.82 19.16
C ASN A 20 -12.65 -16.90 19.47
N HIS A 21 -12.60 -16.40 20.73
CA HIS A 21 -11.47 -15.66 21.29
C HIS A 21 -10.15 -16.45 21.25
N GLN A 22 -10.18 -17.75 20.91
CA GLN A 22 -9.03 -18.66 20.90
C GLN A 22 -8.36 -18.79 19.51
N ASP A 23 -8.83 -18.06 18.47
CA ASP A 23 -8.11 -18.08 17.18
C ASP A 23 -6.77 -17.32 17.32
N GLN A 24 -5.67 -18.06 17.26
CA GLN A 24 -4.30 -17.54 17.39
C GLN A 24 -4.01 -16.36 16.43
N ARG A 25 -4.75 -16.25 15.32
CA ARG A 25 -4.60 -15.17 14.33
C ARG A 25 -5.12 -13.83 14.85
N ASN A 26 -5.97 -13.82 15.87
CA ASN A 26 -6.54 -12.61 16.49
C ASN A 26 -5.75 -12.18 17.73
N PHE A 27 -4.86 -13.04 18.20
CA PHE A 27 -4.11 -12.82 19.43
C PHE A 27 -3.34 -11.47 19.42
N LEU A 28 -2.72 -11.10 18.30
CA LEU A 28 -1.92 -9.86 18.22
C LEU A 28 -2.78 -8.59 18.34
N PHE A 29 -4.04 -8.60 17.88
CA PHE A 29 -4.93 -7.46 18.08
C PHE A 29 -5.31 -7.31 19.56
N TRP A 30 -5.63 -8.40 20.23
CA TRP A 30 -5.98 -8.36 21.66
C TRP A 30 -4.79 -7.95 22.54
N GLU A 31 -3.57 -8.40 22.20
CA GLU A 31 -2.36 -7.94 22.87
C GLU A 31 -2.11 -6.44 22.64
N PHE A 32 -2.33 -5.96 21.42
CA PHE A 32 -2.25 -4.53 21.12
C PHE A 32 -3.25 -3.72 21.94
N LEU A 33 -4.50 -4.18 22.02
CA LEU A 33 -5.54 -3.55 22.84
C LEU A 33 -5.20 -3.59 24.33
N ARG A 34 -4.71 -4.72 24.85
CA ARG A 34 -4.27 -4.87 26.26
C ARG A 34 -3.16 -3.87 26.61
N ILE A 35 -2.21 -3.66 25.71
CA ILE A 35 -1.14 -2.67 25.89
C ILE A 35 -1.72 -1.24 25.92
N ILE A 36 -2.65 -0.92 25.03
CA ILE A 36 -3.31 0.39 24.99
C ILE A 36 -4.10 0.63 26.28
N GLU A 37 -4.86 -0.33 26.74
CA GLU A 37 -5.65 -0.24 27.99
C GLU A 37 -4.72 -0.03 29.19
N GLY A 38 -3.64 -0.80 29.29
CA GLY A 38 -2.69 -0.70 30.40
C GLY A 38 -1.86 0.58 30.43
N LEU A 39 -1.51 1.13 29.27
CA LEU A 39 -0.68 2.33 29.15
C LEU A 39 -1.49 3.61 28.95
N SER A 40 -2.75 3.52 28.57
CA SER A 40 -3.69 4.63 28.37
C SER A 40 -3.09 5.80 27.58
N PRO A 41 -2.51 5.58 26.37
CA PRO A 41 -1.90 6.65 25.58
C PRO A 41 -2.94 7.70 25.17
N ASP A 42 -2.49 8.91 24.88
CA ASP A 42 -3.36 9.97 24.39
C ASP A 42 -3.88 9.67 22.98
N TYR A 43 -3.01 9.04 22.14
CA TYR A 43 -3.29 8.73 20.75
C TYR A 43 -2.89 7.31 20.40
N VAL A 44 -3.64 6.73 19.45
CA VAL A 44 -3.30 5.42 18.86
C VAL A 44 -3.38 5.51 17.34
N ILE A 45 -2.38 4.93 16.66
CA ILE A 45 -2.41 4.68 15.21
C ILE A 45 -2.48 3.17 14.99
N MET A 46 -3.48 2.71 14.25
CA MET A 46 -3.54 1.34 13.76
C MET A 46 -3.55 1.32 12.23
N GLU A 47 -2.53 0.73 11.62
CA GLU A 47 -2.46 0.54 10.16
C GLU A 47 -2.98 -0.83 9.77
N ASN A 48 -3.66 -0.90 8.63
CA ASN A 48 -4.03 -2.17 8.02
C ASN A 48 -4.21 -2.06 6.50
N VAL A 49 -4.31 -3.22 5.84
CA VAL A 49 -4.64 -3.27 4.42
C VAL A 49 -6.08 -2.85 4.16
N THR A 50 -6.34 -2.29 2.96
CA THR A 50 -7.69 -1.84 2.57
C THR A 50 -8.74 -2.96 2.58
N GLY A 51 -8.31 -4.22 2.51
CA GLY A 51 -9.16 -5.40 2.63
C GLY A 51 -9.96 -5.46 3.95
N LEU A 52 -9.48 -4.81 5.02
CA LEU A 52 -10.22 -4.69 6.29
C LEU A 52 -11.60 -4.06 6.10
N LEU A 53 -11.74 -3.13 5.16
CA LEU A 53 -12.99 -2.42 4.86
C LEU A 53 -13.94 -3.21 3.93
N SER A 54 -13.57 -4.42 3.50
CA SER A 54 -14.45 -5.25 2.67
C SER A 54 -15.67 -5.71 3.47
N ARG A 55 -16.83 -5.86 2.81
CA ARG A 55 -18.07 -6.35 3.47
C ARG A 55 -17.88 -7.67 4.20
N ARG A 56 -17.05 -8.59 3.68
CA ARG A 56 -16.74 -9.87 4.34
C ARG A 56 -16.01 -9.71 5.68
N ASN A 57 -15.37 -8.57 5.92
CA ASN A 57 -14.63 -8.24 7.15
C ASN A 57 -15.41 -7.27 8.05
N GLU A 58 -16.69 -7.04 7.79
CA GLU A 58 -17.51 -6.06 8.52
C GLU A 58 -17.62 -6.38 10.01
N ALA A 59 -17.84 -7.64 10.35
CA ALA A 59 -17.86 -8.10 11.74
C ALA A 59 -16.55 -7.84 12.46
N THR A 60 -15.42 -8.07 11.78
CA THR A 60 -14.07 -7.76 12.28
C THR A 60 -13.90 -6.28 12.56
N LEU A 61 -14.26 -5.44 11.60
CA LEU A 61 -14.16 -4.00 11.73
C LEU A 61 -14.99 -3.50 12.91
N LYS A 62 -16.22 -4.01 13.05
CA LYS A 62 -17.09 -3.69 14.17
C LYS A 62 -16.44 -4.05 15.50
N VAL A 63 -15.91 -5.27 15.65
CA VAL A 63 -15.21 -5.71 16.88
C VAL A 63 -14.04 -4.76 17.21
N ILE A 64 -13.25 -4.35 16.22
CA ILE A 64 -12.14 -3.41 16.42
C ILE A 64 -12.68 -2.08 16.98
N LEU A 65 -13.68 -1.48 16.33
CA LEU A 65 -14.22 -0.19 16.72
C LEU A 65 -14.88 -0.24 18.12
N ASP A 66 -15.71 -1.25 18.36
CA ASP A 66 -16.39 -1.46 19.65
C ASP A 66 -15.37 -1.64 20.80
N SER A 67 -14.25 -2.34 20.52
CA SER A 67 -13.19 -2.56 21.50
C SER A 67 -12.49 -1.24 21.90
N PHE A 68 -12.16 -0.39 20.93
CA PHE A 68 -11.58 0.93 21.22
C PHE A 68 -12.57 1.84 21.96
N THR A 69 -13.84 1.85 21.54
CA THR A 69 -14.89 2.64 22.20
C THR A 69 -15.08 2.19 23.65
N LYS A 70 -15.06 0.88 23.91
CA LYS A 70 -15.20 0.30 25.24
C LYS A 70 -14.11 0.75 26.21
N ILE A 71 -12.87 0.93 25.73
CA ILE A 71 -11.75 1.42 26.53
C ILE A 71 -11.61 2.95 26.50
N GLY A 72 -12.64 3.67 26.04
CA GLY A 72 -12.76 5.12 26.14
C GLY A 72 -12.09 5.91 25.01
N TYR A 73 -11.84 5.33 23.83
CA TYR A 73 -11.25 6.03 22.70
C TYR A 73 -12.28 6.39 21.63
N ARG A 74 -12.21 7.61 21.12
CA ARG A 74 -12.81 7.99 19.84
C ARG A 74 -11.95 7.45 18.71
N VAL A 75 -12.55 6.74 17.74
CA VAL A 75 -11.87 6.20 16.57
C VAL A 75 -12.45 6.81 15.30
N ASP A 76 -11.58 7.24 14.41
CA ASP A 76 -11.92 7.59 13.03
C ASP A 76 -11.11 6.72 12.06
N ILE A 77 -11.66 6.51 10.87
CA ILE A 77 -11.09 5.63 9.84
C ILE A 77 -10.94 6.38 8.52
N LYS A 78 -9.76 6.24 7.88
CA LYS A 78 -9.55 6.76 6.53
C LYS A 78 -8.65 5.85 5.71
N VAL A 79 -8.89 5.77 4.40
CA VAL A 79 -7.93 5.17 3.47
C VAL A 79 -7.00 6.26 2.97
N LEU A 80 -5.72 6.08 3.22
CA LEU A 80 -4.69 6.97 2.74
C LEU A 80 -3.92 6.30 1.60
N SER A 81 -3.53 7.08 0.59
CA SER A 81 -2.68 6.65 -0.51
C SER A 81 -1.32 7.32 -0.39
N ALA A 82 -0.26 6.53 -0.40
CA ALA A 82 1.09 7.01 -0.06
C ALA A 82 1.59 8.11 -1.03
N HIS A 83 1.21 8.03 -2.32
CA HIS A 83 1.63 9.03 -3.31
C HIS A 83 1.12 10.44 -2.98
N HIS A 84 -0.01 10.58 -2.26
CA HIS A 84 -0.53 11.87 -1.80
C HIS A 84 0.42 12.59 -0.83
N TYR A 85 1.41 11.89 -0.29
CA TYR A 85 2.38 12.41 0.69
C TYR A 85 3.81 12.43 0.13
N GLY A 86 3.95 12.39 -1.20
CA GLY A 86 5.24 12.42 -1.89
C GLY A 86 6.01 11.10 -1.91
N VAL A 87 5.35 9.98 -1.66
CA VAL A 87 5.92 8.64 -1.84
C VAL A 87 5.75 8.22 -3.30
N PRO A 88 6.80 7.78 -4.02
CA PRO A 88 6.69 7.34 -5.42
C PRO A 88 5.98 5.99 -5.61
N GLU A 89 4.92 5.74 -4.83
CA GLU A 89 4.21 4.46 -4.77
C GLU A 89 2.71 4.64 -4.54
N LYS A 90 1.87 4.02 -5.35
CA LYS A 90 0.41 3.97 -5.15
C LYS A 90 0.03 2.90 -4.11
N ARG A 91 0.53 3.05 -2.88
CA ARG A 91 0.26 2.16 -1.75
C ARG A 91 -0.91 2.70 -0.93
N ARG A 92 -2.02 1.99 -0.90
CA ARG A 92 -3.18 2.37 -0.09
C ARG A 92 -3.25 1.56 1.19
N ARG A 93 -3.53 2.27 2.29
CA ARG A 93 -3.68 1.67 3.62
C ARG A 93 -4.89 2.25 4.35
N THR A 94 -5.54 1.40 5.11
CA THR A 94 -6.54 1.82 6.09
C THR A 94 -5.80 2.28 7.34
N ILE A 95 -6.02 3.52 7.72
CA ILE A 95 -5.45 4.12 8.92
C ILE A 95 -6.61 4.41 9.89
N LEU A 96 -6.56 3.78 11.04
CA LEU A 96 -7.41 4.10 12.17
C LEU A 96 -6.62 5.02 13.09
N LEU A 97 -7.18 6.19 13.39
CA LEU A 97 -6.67 7.10 14.40
C LEU A 97 -7.62 7.09 15.58
N ALA A 98 -7.07 6.93 16.78
CA ALA A 98 -7.87 6.98 18.00
C ALA A 98 -7.29 7.96 18.99
N ASN A 99 -8.17 8.66 19.74
CA ASN A 99 -7.80 9.55 20.83
C ASN A 99 -8.73 9.38 22.03
N ARG A 100 -8.22 9.68 23.23
CA ARG A 100 -9.01 9.62 24.48
C ARG A 100 -9.78 10.92 24.77
N PHE A 101 -9.58 11.97 23.98
CA PHE A 101 -10.17 13.31 24.18
C PHE A 101 -11.59 13.42 23.62
N GLN A 102 -12.07 12.40 22.91
CA GLN A 102 -13.41 12.35 22.29
C GLN A 102 -13.63 13.44 21.23
N VAL A 103 -12.57 13.93 20.59
CA VAL A 103 -12.63 14.87 19.48
C VAL A 103 -12.39 14.15 18.14
N LYS A 104 -12.87 14.73 17.03
CA LYS A 104 -12.65 14.15 15.68
C LYS A 104 -11.16 14.11 15.35
N ASN A 105 -10.64 12.95 14.91
CA ASN A 105 -9.24 12.81 14.54
C ASN A 105 -8.93 13.58 13.25
N LEU A 106 -7.82 14.30 13.24
CA LEU A 106 -7.32 14.98 12.04
C LEU A 106 -6.49 14.03 11.20
N TYR A 107 -6.72 14.04 9.90
CA TYR A 107 -5.94 13.30 8.92
C TYR A 107 -5.09 14.28 8.10
N PRO A 108 -3.93 13.82 7.58
CA PRO A 108 -3.07 14.69 6.80
C PRO A 108 -3.76 15.17 5.52
N GLU A 109 -3.47 16.41 5.15
CA GLU A 109 -3.90 17.03 3.90
C GLU A 109 -3.16 16.38 2.71
N ILE A 110 -3.79 16.31 1.55
CA ILE A 110 -3.19 15.82 0.32
C ILE A 110 -2.24 16.88 -0.21
N LEU A 111 -0.99 16.51 -0.49
CA LEU A 111 0.05 17.40 -1.01
C LEU A 111 0.39 17.13 -2.48
N PHE A 112 0.09 15.91 -2.93
CA PHE A 112 0.37 15.43 -4.28
C PHE A 112 -0.82 14.64 -4.79
N SER A 113 -1.20 14.81 -6.06
CA SER A 113 -2.27 14.05 -6.67
C SER A 113 -2.03 13.83 -8.16
N ASP A 114 -2.56 12.73 -8.69
CA ASP A 114 -2.62 12.53 -10.14
C ASP A 114 -3.61 13.55 -10.74
N PRO A 115 -3.37 14.04 -11.97
CA PRO A 115 -4.29 15.00 -12.61
C PRO A 115 -5.73 14.52 -12.74
N GLU A 116 -5.93 13.20 -12.74
CA GLU A 116 -7.26 12.56 -12.85
C GLU A 116 -8.05 12.54 -11.52
N GLU A 117 -7.43 12.90 -10.39
CA GLU A 117 -8.05 12.82 -9.06
C GLU A 117 -8.77 14.12 -8.63
N GLU A 118 -8.81 15.15 -9.50
CA GLU A 118 -9.54 16.42 -9.30
C GLU A 118 -9.22 17.16 -7.99
N GLU A 119 -8.04 16.95 -7.41
CA GLU A 119 -7.60 17.66 -6.20
C GLU A 119 -6.94 18.99 -6.59
N GLU A 120 -7.41 20.09 -6.01
CA GLU A 120 -6.91 21.44 -6.32
C GLU A 120 -5.66 21.80 -5.51
N ASN A 121 -4.80 22.65 -6.08
CA ASN A 121 -3.62 23.23 -5.41
C ASN A 121 -2.61 22.21 -4.87
N VAL A 122 -2.46 21.07 -5.54
CA VAL A 122 -1.52 20.01 -5.19
C VAL A 122 -0.43 19.85 -6.26
N SER A 123 0.70 19.30 -5.85
CA SER A 123 1.80 18.98 -6.78
C SER A 123 1.57 17.66 -7.50
N LEU A 124 2.21 17.47 -8.66
CA LEU A 124 2.25 16.17 -9.32
C LEU A 124 2.96 15.13 -8.46
N PRO A 125 2.56 13.84 -8.51
CA PRO A 125 3.18 12.80 -7.72
C PRO A 125 4.67 12.63 -8.06
N ARG A 126 5.46 12.26 -7.06
CA ARG A 126 6.84 11.83 -7.29
C ARG A 126 6.84 10.47 -7.98
N THR A 127 7.77 10.28 -8.91
CA THR A 127 7.85 9.10 -9.77
C THR A 127 8.94 8.13 -9.34
N VAL A 128 9.00 6.94 -9.94
CA VAL A 128 10.10 5.98 -9.76
C VAL A 128 11.43 6.62 -10.16
N GLY A 129 11.46 7.41 -11.25
CA GLY A 129 12.65 8.15 -11.67
C GLY A 129 13.14 9.10 -10.60
N TRP A 130 12.23 9.84 -9.96
CA TRP A 130 12.58 10.70 -8.83
C TRP A 130 13.23 9.88 -7.69
N ALA A 131 12.66 8.72 -7.32
CA ALA A 131 13.23 7.87 -6.28
C ALA A 131 14.65 7.41 -6.62
N PHE A 132 14.90 7.04 -7.87
CA PHE A 132 16.21 6.53 -8.31
C PHE A 132 17.30 7.63 -8.39
N HIS A 133 16.92 8.90 -8.47
CA HIS A 133 17.87 10.01 -8.32
C HIS A 133 18.30 10.24 -6.85
N HIS A 134 17.60 9.65 -5.88
CA HIS A 134 17.83 9.85 -4.45
C HIS A 134 18.33 8.57 -3.73
N LEU A 135 19.06 7.71 -4.43
CA LEU A 135 19.60 6.45 -3.85
C LEU A 135 20.84 6.68 -2.99
N LYS A 136 21.62 7.73 -3.29
CA LYS A 136 22.88 8.05 -2.65
C LYS A 136 22.67 8.86 -1.38
N THR A 137 23.55 8.63 -0.40
CA THR A 137 23.71 9.51 0.76
C THR A 137 24.47 10.79 0.34
N ASP A 138 24.54 11.79 1.22
CA ASP A 138 25.33 13.02 1.00
C ASP A 138 26.84 12.72 0.82
N GLY A 139 27.32 11.55 1.30
CA GLY A 139 28.68 11.05 1.10
C GLY A 139 28.84 10.10 -0.09
N ASP A 140 27.93 10.14 -1.08
CA ASP A 140 27.93 9.29 -2.29
C ASP A 140 27.83 7.78 -2.06
N GLN A 141 27.55 7.33 -0.84
CA GLN A 141 27.37 5.92 -0.52
C GLN A 141 25.96 5.44 -0.89
N ILE A 142 25.87 4.18 -1.36
CA ILE A 142 24.60 3.51 -1.62
C ILE A 142 24.53 2.23 -0.77
N PHE A 143 23.73 2.24 0.29
CA PHE A 143 23.53 1.06 1.14
C PHE A 143 22.49 0.10 0.55
N ASN A 144 22.63 -1.21 0.82
CA ASN A 144 21.69 -2.25 0.38
C ASN A 144 21.46 -2.32 -1.15
N HIS A 145 22.45 -1.93 -1.96
CA HIS A 145 22.39 -1.90 -3.42
C HIS A 145 23.22 -3.04 -4.02
N ASP A 146 22.79 -4.27 -3.79
CA ASP A 146 23.47 -5.49 -4.27
C ASP A 146 22.96 -5.84 -5.67
N LEU A 147 23.69 -5.41 -6.69
CA LEU A 147 23.37 -5.64 -8.11
C LEU A 147 23.53 -7.11 -8.50
N GLU A 148 24.45 -7.86 -7.89
CA GLU A 148 24.66 -9.27 -8.15
C GLU A 148 23.43 -10.08 -7.72
N LYS A 149 22.94 -9.85 -6.50
CA LYS A 149 21.73 -10.51 -6.01
C LYS A 149 20.44 -10.02 -6.70
N ALA A 150 20.46 -8.90 -7.40
CA ALA A 150 19.33 -8.44 -8.20
C ALA A 150 19.23 -9.14 -9.56
N GLN A 151 20.24 -9.93 -9.97
CA GLN A 151 20.21 -10.65 -11.25
C GLN A 151 19.11 -11.71 -11.31
N ILE A 152 18.58 -11.93 -12.51
CA ILE A 152 17.60 -12.98 -12.82
C ILE A 152 18.37 -14.27 -13.11
N ALA A 153 18.16 -15.27 -12.27
CA ALA A 153 18.83 -16.56 -12.42
C ALA A 153 18.26 -17.43 -13.57
N ASN A 154 16.98 -17.26 -13.90
CA ASN A 154 16.34 -18.00 -14.98
C ASN A 154 16.63 -17.36 -16.34
N PRO A 155 17.39 -18.02 -17.27
CA PRO A 155 17.74 -17.43 -18.56
C PRO A 155 16.53 -17.14 -19.45
N LEU A 156 15.49 -17.99 -19.41
CA LEU A 156 14.26 -17.79 -20.19
C LEU A 156 13.48 -16.55 -19.69
N GLU A 157 13.39 -16.37 -18.36
CA GLU A 157 12.77 -15.20 -17.76
C GLU A 157 13.52 -13.93 -18.16
N LYS A 158 14.86 -13.94 -18.06
CA LYS A 158 15.71 -12.82 -18.47
C LYS A 158 15.55 -12.50 -19.95
N LYS A 159 15.53 -13.52 -20.81
CA LYS A 159 15.31 -13.36 -22.25
C LYS A 159 13.91 -12.80 -22.56
N ARG A 160 12.87 -13.27 -21.88
CA ARG A 160 11.52 -12.69 -22.01
C ARG A 160 11.48 -11.22 -21.59
N LEU A 161 12.15 -10.90 -20.47
CA LEU A 161 12.16 -9.55 -19.95
C LEU A 161 12.81 -8.55 -20.89
N SER A 162 13.86 -8.93 -21.66
CA SER A 162 14.53 -8.04 -22.61
C SER A 162 13.62 -7.52 -23.75
N TYR A 163 12.49 -8.19 -23.98
CA TYR A 163 11.47 -7.75 -24.95
C TYR A 163 10.40 -6.84 -24.33
N ILE A 164 10.34 -6.75 -22.99
CA ILE A 164 9.31 -5.95 -22.33
C ILE A 164 9.80 -4.51 -22.23
N PRO A 165 9.07 -3.53 -22.78
CA PRO A 165 9.45 -2.13 -22.68
C PRO A 165 9.27 -1.60 -21.24
N GLU A 166 9.85 -0.44 -20.96
CA GLU A 166 9.62 0.31 -19.72
C GLU A 166 8.12 0.50 -19.48
N GLY A 167 7.62 0.25 -18.27
CA GLY A 167 6.21 0.28 -17.92
C GLY A 167 5.39 -0.92 -18.41
N GLY A 168 5.98 -1.79 -19.26
CA GLY A 168 5.31 -2.96 -19.85
C GLY A 168 5.16 -4.13 -18.87
N SER A 169 4.26 -5.04 -19.24
CA SER A 169 4.06 -6.32 -18.53
C SER A 169 3.22 -7.27 -19.36
N ILE A 170 3.24 -8.55 -19.02
CA ILE A 170 2.36 -9.56 -19.63
C ILE A 170 1.23 -9.87 -18.65
N ARG A 171 0.02 -9.50 -19.00
CA ARG A 171 -1.18 -9.81 -18.21
C ARG A 171 -2.23 -10.58 -19.01
N TYR A 172 -2.39 -10.28 -20.30
CA TYR A 172 -3.32 -10.89 -21.24
C TYR A 172 -2.56 -11.58 -22.37
N GLU A 173 -3.26 -12.46 -23.09
CA GLU A 173 -2.70 -13.11 -24.28
C GLU A 173 -2.17 -12.09 -25.31
N LYS A 174 -2.91 -11.03 -25.52
CA LYS A 174 -2.49 -9.96 -26.45
C LYS A 174 -1.16 -9.32 -26.08
N ASP A 175 -0.85 -9.19 -24.78
CA ASP A 175 0.40 -8.57 -24.34
C ASP A 175 1.61 -9.44 -24.74
N GLN A 176 1.52 -10.78 -24.57
CA GLN A 176 2.62 -11.63 -25.04
C GLN A 176 2.74 -11.62 -26.56
N LYS A 177 1.64 -11.58 -27.29
CA LYS A 177 1.66 -11.48 -28.77
C LYS A 177 2.25 -10.14 -29.25
N THR A 178 2.10 -9.07 -28.47
CA THR A 178 2.66 -7.75 -28.76
C THR A 178 4.14 -7.66 -28.48
N TYR A 179 4.60 -8.23 -27.35
CA TYR A 179 5.97 -8.03 -26.89
C TYR A 179 6.91 -9.19 -27.18
N LEU A 180 6.42 -10.43 -27.17
CA LEU A 180 7.28 -11.60 -27.24
C LEU A 180 7.20 -12.27 -28.61
N PRO A 181 8.34 -12.77 -29.16
CA PRO A 181 8.30 -13.66 -30.30
C PRO A 181 7.66 -15.01 -29.90
N PRO A 182 7.05 -15.76 -30.86
CA PRO A 182 6.26 -16.97 -30.57
C PRO A 182 6.98 -18.02 -29.72
N GLU A 183 8.27 -18.20 -29.92
CA GLU A 183 9.10 -19.17 -29.18
C GLU A 183 9.31 -18.80 -27.69
N LEU A 184 8.97 -17.58 -27.32
CA LEU A 184 9.03 -17.08 -25.92
C LEU A 184 7.66 -16.94 -25.28
N TRP A 185 6.58 -17.31 -25.95
CA TRP A 185 5.25 -17.23 -25.34
C TRP A 185 5.15 -18.11 -24.10
N PHE A 186 4.23 -17.74 -23.21
CA PHE A 186 3.88 -18.58 -22.08
C PHE A 186 3.00 -19.73 -22.58
N ASP A 187 3.38 -20.97 -22.25
CA ASP A 187 2.58 -22.17 -22.50
C ASP A 187 1.42 -22.22 -21.50
N VAL A 188 0.32 -21.51 -21.84
CA VAL A 188 -0.85 -21.33 -20.97
C VAL A 188 -2.10 -21.37 -21.83
N ASP A 189 -3.08 -22.16 -21.38
CA ASP A 189 -4.42 -22.13 -21.91
C ASP A 189 -5.17 -20.91 -21.35
N TRP A 190 -5.22 -19.85 -22.14
CA TRP A 190 -5.82 -18.57 -21.74
C TRP A 190 -7.34 -18.68 -21.47
N ASP A 191 -8.03 -19.62 -22.12
CA ASP A 191 -9.47 -19.81 -21.93
C ASP A 191 -9.79 -20.40 -20.55
N LYS A 192 -8.86 -21.14 -19.95
CA LYS A 192 -8.99 -21.67 -18.59
C LYS A 192 -8.66 -20.67 -17.50
N LEU A 193 -8.04 -19.53 -17.84
CA LEU A 193 -7.74 -18.49 -16.84
C LEU A 193 -8.97 -17.65 -16.52
N LEU A 194 -9.15 -17.32 -15.23
CA LEU A 194 -10.19 -16.40 -14.80
C LEU A 194 -10.04 -15.05 -15.52
N GLU A 195 -11.11 -14.58 -16.19
CA GLU A 195 -11.10 -13.37 -17.02
C GLU A 195 -10.03 -13.40 -18.13
N ARG A 196 -9.63 -14.59 -18.62
CA ARG A 196 -8.63 -14.81 -19.68
C ARG A 196 -7.34 -14.02 -19.44
N ARG A 197 -6.86 -13.95 -18.19
CA ARG A 197 -5.67 -13.19 -17.81
C ARG A 197 -4.92 -13.79 -16.64
N PHE A 198 -3.65 -13.52 -16.55
CA PHE A 198 -2.90 -13.80 -15.31
C PHE A 198 -3.50 -13.02 -14.13
N ARG A 199 -3.64 -13.68 -12.98
CA ARG A 199 -4.07 -13.02 -11.73
C ARG A 199 -3.16 -11.85 -11.39
N GLU A 200 -1.86 -12.02 -11.56
CA GLU A 200 -0.84 -10.98 -11.42
C GLU A 200 -0.05 -10.87 -12.73
N ALA A 201 0.21 -9.65 -13.17
CA ALA A 201 0.99 -9.44 -14.38
C ALA A 201 2.40 -10.03 -14.22
N LYS A 202 2.88 -10.72 -15.26
CA LYS A 202 4.25 -11.26 -15.36
C LYS A 202 5.17 -10.23 -15.98
N LEU A 203 6.47 -10.33 -15.69
CA LEU A 203 7.52 -9.48 -16.28
C LEU A 203 7.20 -7.98 -16.16
N ARG A 204 6.74 -7.55 -15.00
CA ARG A 204 6.26 -6.19 -14.80
C ARG A 204 7.42 -5.23 -14.58
N ARG A 205 7.81 -4.52 -15.64
CA ARG A 205 8.78 -3.41 -15.53
C ARG A 205 8.13 -2.18 -14.90
N LEU A 206 8.88 -1.49 -14.08
CA LEU A 206 8.49 -0.16 -13.61
C LEU A 206 8.62 0.86 -14.75
N ASP A 207 7.94 1.98 -14.57
CA ASP A 207 8.02 3.15 -15.42
C ASP A 207 8.63 4.31 -14.62
N ARG A 208 9.72 4.89 -15.12
CA ARG A 208 10.40 6.02 -14.46
C ARG A 208 9.53 7.27 -14.40
N ALA A 209 8.60 7.43 -15.34
CA ALA A 209 7.70 8.58 -15.40
C ALA A 209 6.45 8.42 -14.52
N ALA A 210 6.25 7.27 -13.87
CA ALA A 210 5.05 6.96 -13.08
C ALA A 210 5.37 6.60 -11.64
N CYS A 211 4.34 6.59 -10.78
CA CYS A 211 4.41 5.95 -9.47
C CYS A 211 4.45 4.43 -9.61
N ALA A 212 5.25 3.76 -8.78
CA ALA A 212 5.22 2.32 -8.67
C ALA A 212 3.86 1.81 -8.14
N GLY A 213 3.50 0.57 -8.49
CA GLY A 213 2.52 -0.17 -7.72
C GLY A 213 3.08 -0.55 -6.34
N THR A 214 2.23 -1.13 -5.48
CA THR A 214 2.64 -1.48 -4.11
C THR A 214 3.86 -2.41 -4.07
N ILE A 215 4.95 -1.92 -3.50
CA ILE A 215 6.12 -2.73 -3.13
C ILE A 215 5.71 -3.68 -2.02
N ASN A 216 5.86 -4.97 -2.28
CA ASN A 216 5.54 -6.02 -1.31
C ASN A 216 6.81 -6.68 -0.76
N THR A 217 6.65 -7.75 0.00
CA THR A 217 7.76 -8.47 0.64
C THR A 217 8.55 -9.39 -0.31
N SER A 218 8.19 -9.45 -1.60
CA SER A 218 8.87 -10.25 -2.61
C SER A 218 9.60 -9.38 -3.62
N ARG A 219 10.88 -9.66 -3.84
CA ARG A 219 11.70 -8.97 -4.84
C ARG A 219 11.28 -9.22 -6.29
N THR A 220 10.54 -10.30 -6.53
CA THR A 220 10.15 -10.74 -7.89
C THR A 220 8.89 -10.08 -8.42
N THR A 221 8.35 -9.08 -7.71
CA THR A 221 7.10 -8.41 -8.12
C THR A 221 7.32 -7.43 -9.25
N PHE A 222 8.47 -6.75 -9.26
CA PHE A 222 8.82 -5.73 -10.24
C PHE A 222 10.24 -5.93 -10.75
N TYR A 223 10.42 -5.51 -12.01
CA TYR A 223 11.73 -5.44 -12.64
C TYR A 223 12.15 -3.97 -12.79
N HIS A 224 13.47 -3.78 -12.86
CA HIS A 224 14.06 -2.46 -13.10
C HIS A 224 13.51 -1.87 -14.42
N PRO A 225 13.25 -0.54 -14.49
CA PRO A 225 12.64 0.09 -15.66
C PRO A 225 13.36 -0.20 -16.97
N THR A 226 14.69 -0.16 -16.95
CA THR A 226 15.55 -0.22 -18.16
C THR A 226 16.56 -1.36 -18.19
N GLU A 227 16.86 -1.99 -17.04
CA GLU A 227 17.82 -3.08 -16.95
C GLU A 227 17.10 -4.43 -16.80
N ASP A 228 17.70 -5.53 -17.33
CA ASP A 228 17.13 -6.88 -17.27
C ASP A 228 17.46 -7.57 -15.95
N ARG A 229 16.95 -7.00 -14.85
CA ARG A 229 17.11 -7.46 -13.47
C ARG A 229 15.93 -7.09 -12.58
N TYR A 230 15.87 -7.68 -11.41
CA TYR A 230 15.00 -7.23 -10.33
C TYR A 230 15.49 -5.90 -9.76
N LEU A 231 14.67 -5.28 -8.92
CA LEU A 231 15.09 -4.15 -8.09
C LEU A 231 16.06 -4.63 -7.00
N THR A 232 17.01 -3.77 -6.64
CA THR A 232 17.76 -3.93 -5.38
C THR A 232 16.89 -3.56 -4.19
N ALA A 233 17.30 -3.94 -2.98
CA ALA A 233 16.59 -3.53 -1.77
C ALA A 233 16.60 -1.99 -1.60
N ARG A 234 17.70 -1.32 -1.99
CA ARG A 234 17.78 0.16 -1.95
C ARG A 234 16.80 0.83 -2.90
N GLU A 235 16.68 0.35 -4.12
CA GLU A 235 15.72 0.90 -5.10
C GLU A 235 14.28 0.74 -4.61
N ALA A 236 13.93 -0.43 -4.06
CA ALA A 236 12.62 -0.67 -3.45
C ALA A 236 12.38 0.22 -2.23
N ALA A 237 13.40 0.43 -1.38
CA ALA A 237 13.33 1.31 -0.21
C ALA A 237 13.17 2.78 -0.61
N ALA A 238 13.85 3.25 -1.65
CA ALA A 238 13.70 4.61 -2.16
C ALA A 238 12.29 4.87 -2.72
N ILE A 239 11.71 3.90 -3.44
CA ILE A 239 10.30 3.96 -3.88
C ILE A 239 9.36 4.05 -2.67
N GLN A 240 9.68 3.39 -1.57
CA GLN A 240 8.95 3.50 -0.30
C GLN A 240 9.32 4.76 0.52
N SER A 241 10.12 5.66 -0.04
CA SER A 241 10.58 6.90 0.61
C SER A 241 11.48 6.72 1.84
N PHE A 242 12.14 5.58 2.00
CA PHE A 242 13.18 5.46 3.03
C PHE A 242 14.36 6.37 2.72
N PRO A 243 14.91 7.08 3.71
CA PRO A 243 16.11 7.88 3.53
C PRO A 243 17.30 7.05 3.01
N ALA A 244 18.15 7.64 2.20
CA ALA A 244 19.31 6.96 1.59
C ALA A 244 20.29 6.39 2.65
N ASN A 245 20.40 7.05 3.80
CA ASN A 245 21.24 6.62 4.92
C ASN A 245 20.61 5.56 5.82
N TYR A 246 19.34 5.15 5.59
CA TYR A 246 18.71 4.07 6.36
C TYR A 246 19.24 2.72 5.89
N VAL A 247 19.87 1.97 6.78
CA VAL A 247 20.47 0.66 6.48
C VAL A 247 19.57 -0.47 6.93
N PHE A 248 19.22 -1.35 6.01
CA PHE A 248 18.48 -2.59 6.31
C PHE A 248 19.46 -3.71 6.63
N CYS A 249 19.23 -4.40 7.73
CA CYS A 249 20.06 -5.52 8.18
C CYS A 249 19.51 -6.88 7.75
N GLY A 250 20.38 -7.90 7.78
CA GLY A 250 20.05 -9.28 7.49
C GLY A 250 20.13 -9.64 6.00
N THR A 251 19.59 -10.80 5.66
CA THR A 251 19.58 -11.32 4.28
C THR A 251 18.71 -10.45 3.37
N VAL A 252 18.92 -10.52 2.04
CA VAL A 252 18.10 -9.79 1.06
C VAL A 252 16.60 -10.07 1.27
N THR A 253 16.20 -11.30 1.57
CA THR A 253 14.80 -11.64 1.88
C THR A 253 14.30 -10.92 3.12
N GLN A 254 15.12 -10.79 4.15
CA GLN A 254 14.76 -10.06 5.38
C GLN A 254 14.67 -8.56 5.12
N GLN A 255 15.59 -7.99 4.32
CA GLN A 255 15.54 -6.59 3.90
C GLN A 255 14.24 -6.29 3.14
N TRP A 256 13.87 -7.14 2.17
CA TRP A 256 12.61 -7.00 1.42
C TRP A 256 11.37 -7.13 2.32
N ARG A 257 11.38 -7.99 3.35
CA ARG A 257 10.29 -8.06 4.33
C ARG A 257 10.16 -6.78 5.14
N GLN A 258 11.27 -6.20 5.56
CA GLN A 258 11.28 -4.91 6.28
C GLN A 258 10.68 -3.81 5.40
N ILE A 259 11.15 -3.69 4.15
CA ILE A 259 10.69 -2.69 3.19
C ILE A 259 9.20 -2.88 2.89
N GLY A 260 8.79 -4.08 2.46
CA GLY A 260 7.42 -4.34 1.99
C GLY A 260 6.36 -4.26 3.09
N ASN A 261 6.71 -4.53 4.36
CA ASN A 261 5.79 -4.42 5.49
C ASN A 261 5.69 -3.00 6.05
N ALA A 262 6.64 -2.13 5.78
CA ALA A 262 6.67 -0.80 6.37
C ALA A 262 5.51 0.09 5.89
N VAL A 263 5.10 0.99 6.77
CA VAL A 263 4.40 2.22 6.37
C VAL A 263 5.46 3.16 5.79
N PRO A 264 5.27 3.70 4.58
CA PRO A 264 6.26 4.60 3.97
C PRO A 264 6.60 5.79 4.87
N PRO A 265 7.89 6.12 5.09
CA PRO A 265 8.30 7.16 6.02
C PRO A 265 7.66 8.53 5.78
N LEU A 266 7.49 8.98 4.54
CA LEU A 266 6.84 10.27 4.25
C LEU A 266 5.35 10.24 4.61
N MET A 267 4.65 9.13 4.38
CA MET A 267 3.25 8.95 4.80
C MET A 267 3.14 8.92 6.33
N ALA A 268 4.03 8.21 7.01
CA ALA A 268 4.09 8.19 8.48
C ALA A 268 4.37 9.58 9.06
N LYS A 269 5.28 10.37 8.44
CA LYS A 269 5.54 11.76 8.81
C LYS A 269 4.28 12.62 8.70
N ALA A 270 3.53 12.51 7.60
CA ALA A 270 2.29 13.27 7.41
C ALA A 270 1.24 12.92 8.47
N ILE A 271 1.06 11.63 8.80
CA ILE A 271 0.16 11.20 9.88
C ILE A 271 0.61 11.76 11.23
N GLY A 272 1.90 11.69 11.54
CA GLY A 272 2.46 12.26 12.77
C GLY A 272 2.23 13.77 12.89
N GLN A 273 2.39 14.52 11.81
CA GLN A 273 2.10 15.95 11.76
C GLN A 273 0.62 16.25 12.01
N ALA A 274 -0.30 15.46 11.48
CA ALA A 274 -1.73 15.61 11.72
C ALA A 274 -2.08 15.36 13.20
N ILE A 275 -1.44 14.37 13.85
CA ILE A 275 -1.63 14.13 15.29
C ILE A 275 -1.07 15.29 16.13
N LEU A 276 0.12 15.82 15.78
CA LEU A 276 0.67 16.97 16.46
C LEU A 276 -0.21 18.24 16.32
N LYS A 277 -0.85 18.42 15.16
CA LYS A 277 -1.84 19.47 14.96
C LYS A 277 -3.05 19.26 15.86
N LEU A 278 -3.59 18.04 15.87
CA LEU A 278 -4.71 17.67 16.77
C LEU A 278 -4.36 17.92 18.24
N ASP A 279 -3.16 17.54 18.67
CA ASP A 279 -2.72 17.70 20.06
C ASP A 279 -2.69 19.17 20.52
N ARG A 280 -2.34 20.09 19.62
CA ARG A 280 -2.36 21.53 19.87
C ARG A 280 -3.76 22.15 19.89
N GLU A 281 -4.67 21.58 19.13
CA GLU A 281 -6.01 22.15 18.88
C GLU A 281 -7.10 21.48 19.72
N LYS A 282 -6.87 20.29 20.31
CA LYS A 282 -7.86 19.44 20.96
C LYS A 282 -8.74 20.13 22.01
N GLU A 283 -8.16 21.07 22.79
CA GLU A 283 -8.89 21.78 23.83
C GLU A 283 -9.93 22.79 23.29
N ARG A 284 -9.76 23.17 21.99
CA ARG A 284 -10.67 24.10 21.30
C ARG A 284 -11.67 23.36 20.41
N MET A 285 -11.53 22.06 20.26
CA MET A 285 -12.40 21.25 19.43
C MET A 285 -13.63 20.78 20.20
N GLU A 286 -14.77 20.79 19.54
CA GLU A 286 -16.00 20.20 20.09
C GLU A 286 -15.87 18.66 20.21
N LYS A 287 -16.58 18.12 21.21
CA LYS A 287 -16.69 16.67 21.36
C LYS A 287 -17.44 16.08 20.16
N ALA A 288 -16.87 15.07 19.54
CA ALA A 288 -17.48 14.41 18.39
C ALA A 288 -18.59 13.46 18.86
N VAL A 289 -19.79 13.66 18.34
CA VAL A 289 -20.96 12.80 18.61
C VAL A 289 -21.29 11.86 17.45
N ASP A 290 -20.68 12.08 16.29
CA ASP A 290 -20.88 11.29 15.08
C ASP A 290 -20.07 9.96 15.11
N PHE A 291 -20.51 9.00 14.32
CA PHE A 291 -19.80 7.74 14.15
C PHE A 291 -18.72 7.85 13.06
N PRO A 292 -17.70 6.94 13.04
CA PRO A 292 -16.68 6.91 11.99
C PRO A 292 -17.30 6.79 10.59
N GLU A 293 -16.78 7.56 9.64
CA GLU A 293 -17.24 7.56 8.24
C GLU A 293 -16.77 6.29 7.47
N ILE A 294 -17.28 5.13 7.90
CA ILE A 294 -16.87 3.82 7.36
C ILE A 294 -17.19 3.70 5.87
N ASP A 295 -18.35 4.19 5.42
CA ASP A 295 -18.77 4.07 4.02
C ASP A 295 -17.94 4.98 3.10
N ALA A 296 -17.54 6.15 3.56
CA ALA A 296 -16.61 7.02 2.83
C ALA A 296 -15.23 6.35 2.70
N ALA A 297 -14.71 5.76 3.78
CA ALA A 297 -13.46 5.01 3.77
C ALA A 297 -13.55 3.77 2.86
N ARG A 298 -14.68 3.05 2.89
CA ARG A 298 -14.98 1.89 2.04
C ARG A 298 -15.05 2.28 0.56
N SER A 299 -15.71 3.38 0.24
CA SER A 299 -15.77 3.91 -1.13
C SER A 299 -14.36 4.20 -1.66
N ARG A 300 -13.54 4.93 -0.92
CA ARG A 300 -12.13 5.20 -1.28
C ARG A 300 -11.29 3.91 -1.43
N ALA A 301 -11.50 2.92 -0.57
CA ALA A 301 -10.78 1.64 -0.66
C ALA A 301 -11.01 0.90 -1.98
N PHE A 302 -12.19 1.03 -2.58
CA PHE A 302 -12.63 0.23 -3.72
C PHE A 302 -12.98 1.06 -4.97
N SER A 303 -12.84 2.39 -4.96
CA SER A 303 -13.13 3.29 -6.09
C SER A 303 -12.46 2.85 -7.40
N TYR A 304 -11.20 2.47 -7.37
CA TYR A 304 -10.45 2.00 -8.53
C TYR A 304 -11.07 0.76 -9.22
N ARG A 305 -11.77 -0.11 -8.47
CA ARG A 305 -12.48 -1.26 -9.04
C ARG A 305 -13.79 -0.85 -9.75
N ARG A 306 -14.42 0.24 -9.32
CA ARG A 306 -15.64 0.79 -9.92
C ARG A 306 -15.33 1.48 -11.25
N GLN A 307 -14.38 2.39 -11.28
CA GLN A 307 -13.96 3.08 -12.50
C GLN A 307 -13.56 2.11 -13.61
N LYS A 308 -12.79 1.06 -13.26
CA LYS A 308 -12.39 0.02 -14.22
C LYS A 308 -13.57 -0.81 -14.76
N LYS A 309 -14.65 -1.00 -14.01
CA LYS A 309 -15.87 -1.68 -14.46
C LYS A 309 -16.73 -0.79 -15.36
N GLU A 310 -16.77 0.51 -15.08
CA GLU A 310 -17.53 1.49 -15.87
C GLU A 310 -16.83 1.75 -17.22
N THR A 311 -15.51 1.91 -17.24
CA THR A 311 -14.73 2.02 -18.49
C THR A 311 -14.84 0.75 -19.35
N PHE A 312 -14.87 -0.44 -18.74
CA PHE A 312 -15.07 -1.70 -19.48
C PHE A 312 -16.50 -1.82 -20.07
N LYS A 313 -17.51 -1.32 -19.36
CA LYS A 313 -18.89 -1.29 -19.85
C LYS A 313 -19.10 -0.27 -20.98
N SER A 314 -18.49 0.91 -20.91
CA SER A 314 -18.56 1.92 -21.97
C SER A 314 -17.85 1.46 -23.24
N VAL A 315 -16.67 0.86 -23.14
CA VAL A 315 -15.95 0.28 -24.28
C VAL A 315 -16.69 -0.91 -24.90
N GLN A 316 -17.40 -1.75 -24.13
CA GLN A 316 -18.24 -2.80 -24.69
C GLN A 316 -19.48 -2.24 -25.38
N LEU A 317 -20.10 -1.18 -24.87
CA LEU A 317 -21.25 -0.54 -25.52
C LEU A 317 -20.85 0.14 -26.84
N GLU A 318 -19.68 0.77 -26.91
CA GLU A 318 -19.18 1.34 -28.17
C GLU A 318 -18.81 0.29 -29.23
N LEU A 319 -18.39 -0.91 -28.82
CA LEU A 319 -18.07 -2.01 -29.74
C LEU A 319 -19.31 -2.78 -30.25
N PHE A 320 -20.46 -2.60 -29.63
CA PHE A 320 -21.73 -3.24 -30.05
C PHE A 320 -22.72 -2.27 -30.72
N CYS A 321 -22.38 -0.98 -30.80
CA CYS A 321 -23.20 0.06 -31.44
C CYS A 321 -22.62 0.61 -32.77
N ASN A 322 -21.58 -0.04 -33.34
CA ASN A 322 -21.01 0.25 -34.66
C ASN A 322 -21.08 -0.98 -35.58
#